data_0f4308ce92d7c11ad37a122ca3215e45
#
_entry.id   0f4308ce92d7c11ad37a122ca3215e45
#
_cell.length_a   1.000
_cell.length_b   1.000
_cell.length_c   1.000
_cell.angle_alpha   90.00
_cell.angle_beta   90.00
_cell.angle_gamma   90.00
#
_symmetry.space_group_name_H-M   'P 1'
#
loop_
_entity.id
_entity.type
_entity.pdbx_description
1 polymer ?
#
loop_
_entity_poly.entity_id
_entity_poly.type
_entity_poly.pdbx_seq_one_letter_code
_entity_poly.pdbx_strand_id
1 'polypeptide(L)'
;MIKKPFQNETETDAIDELTIENRLDRVSIYGSIEITADEEGRSKVASLQLLLNRVMAELLKKDAAGELPAKIVLDAATTVKNPFA
;
A
#
# COMPACT_ATOMS: atom_id res chain seq x y z
N MET A 1 -5.36 10.94 1.85
CA MET A 1 -4.07 10.33 2.19
C MET A 1 -4.25 9.25 3.23
N ILE A 2 -3.55 8.15 3.09
CA ILE A 2 -3.66 7.07 4.07
C ILE A 2 -2.78 7.39 5.27
N LYS A 3 -3.41 7.64 6.40
CA LYS A 3 -2.72 8.00 7.62
C LYS A 3 -2.61 6.85 8.62
N LYS A 4 -3.56 5.91 8.54
CA LYS A 4 -3.65 4.80 9.50
C LYS A 4 -3.75 3.47 8.76
N PRO A 5 -2.63 2.99 8.17
CA PRO A 5 -2.64 1.72 7.45
C PRO A 5 -3.15 0.58 8.32
N PHE A 6 -3.99 -0.29 7.75
CA PHE A 6 -4.58 -1.45 8.40
C PHE A 6 -5.56 -1.15 9.53
N GLN A 7 -5.99 0.11 9.69
CA GLN A 7 -6.86 0.49 10.80
C GLN A 7 -8.27 0.86 10.39
N ASN A 8 -8.54 0.99 9.10
CA ASN A 8 -9.88 1.27 8.59
C ASN A 8 -9.99 0.83 7.13
N GLU A 9 -11.20 0.88 6.60
CA GLU A 9 -11.47 0.53 5.20
C GLU A 9 -12.00 1.74 4.42
N THR A 10 -11.76 2.94 4.91
CA THR A 10 -12.31 4.15 4.33
C THR A 10 -11.28 5.07 3.72
N GLU A 11 -10.04 5.02 4.19
CA GLU A 11 -9.00 5.89 3.66
C GLU A 11 -8.55 5.43 2.29
N THR A 12 -8.47 6.37 1.37
CA THR A 12 -7.96 6.12 0.02
C THR A 12 -6.99 7.21 -0.35
N ASP A 13 -6.16 6.94 -1.34
CA ASP A 13 -5.24 7.92 -1.88
C ASP A 13 -5.02 7.63 -3.36
N ALA A 14 -4.49 8.60 -4.06
CA ALA A 14 -4.14 8.44 -5.47
C ALA A 14 -2.89 9.26 -5.77
N ILE A 15 -2.00 8.70 -6.55
CA ILE A 15 -0.82 9.37 -7.07
C ILE A 15 -0.83 9.09 -8.56
N ASP A 16 -1.13 10.11 -9.38
CA ASP A 16 -1.42 9.93 -10.80
C ASP A 16 -2.56 8.92 -10.98
N GLU A 17 -2.31 7.85 -11.72
CA GLU A 17 -3.28 6.78 -11.94
C GLU A 17 -3.08 5.60 -11.00
N LEU A 18 -2.20 5.75 -10.03
CA LEU A 18 -2.02 4.76 -8.99
C LEU A 18 -3.07 5.00 -7.91
N THR A 19 -3.83 3.97 -7.60
CA THR A 19 -4.86 4.03 -6.55
C THR A 19 -4.41 3.23 -5.35
N ILE A 20 -4.61 3.79 -4.17
CA ILE A 20 -4.25 3.14 -2.91
C ILE A 20 -5.50 3.07 -2.05
N GLU A 21 -5.84 1.88 -1.59
CA GLU A 21 -6.99 1.65 -0.72
C GLU A 21 -6.57 0.97 0.56
N ASN A 22 -6.94 1.58 1.68
CA ASN A 22 -6.65 1.02 2.99
C ASN A 22 -7.72 0.00 3.37
N ARG A 23 -7.30 -1.11 3.95
CA ARG A 23 -8.19 -2.12 4.50
C ARG A 23 -7.63 -2.58 5.84
N LEU A 24 -8.40 -3.39 6.55
CA LEU A 24 -7.98 -3.84 7.88
C LEU A 24 -6.82 -4.83 7.82
N ASP A 25 -6.80 -5.67 6.80
CA ASP A 25 -5.79 -6.72 6.66
C ASP A 25 -4.79 -6.47 5.54
N ARG A 26 -4.96 -5.39 4.77
CA ARG A 26 -4.09 -5.10 3.64
C ARG A 26 -4.19 -3.65 3.20
N VAL A 27 -3.18 -3.20 2.48
CA VAL A 27 -3.23 -1.97 1.70
C VAL A 27 -3.14 -2.39 0.24
N SER A 28 -4.14 -2.05 -0.55
CA SER A 28 -4.16 -2.39 -1.98
C SER A 28 -3.60 -1.24 -2.78
N ILE A 29 -2.66 -1.53 -3.65
CA ILE A 29 -2.04 -0.54 -4.54
C ILE A 29 -2.17 -1.08 -5.96
N TYR A 30 -2.84 -0.33 -6.82
CA TYR A 30 -3.04 -0.77 -8.20
C TYR A 30 -3.13 0.43 -9.14
N GLY A 31 -2.99 0.16 -10.42
CA GLY A 31 -2.98 1.18 -11.46
C GLY A 31 -1.60 1.34 -12.06
N SER A 32 -1.25 2.55 -12.45
CA SER A 32 0.04 2.83 -13.04
C SER A 32 0.55 4.21 -12.62
N ILE A 33 1.85 4.36 -12.63
CA ILE A 33 2.51 5.63 -12.37
C ILE A 33 3.77 5.71 -13.21
N GLU A 34 4.03 6.87 -13.78
CA GLU A 34 5.27 7.12 -14.48
C GLU A 34 6.08 8.12 -13.67
N ILE A 35 7.31 7.76 -13.38
CA ILE A 35 8.22 8.60 -12.63
C ILE A 35 9.24 9.15 -13.60
N THR A 36 9.04 10.41 -13.95
CA THR A 36 9.90 11.09 -14.90
C THR A 36 11.15 11.63 -14.19
N ALA A 37 12.20 11.80 -14.95
CA ALA A 37 13.49 12.27 -14.41
C ALA A 37 13.51 13.79 -14.30
N ASP A 38 12.63 14.33 -13.45
CA ASP A 38 12.45 15.76 -13.25
C ASP A 38 11.87 16.04 -11.85
N GLU A 39 11.55 17.30 -11.58
CA GLU A 39 10.97 17.74 -10.31
C GLU A 39 9.64 17.03 -10.00
N GLU A 40 8.82 16.86 -11.01
CA GLU A 40 7.53 16.19 -10.85
C GLU A 40 7.70 14.73 -10.46
N GLY A 41 8.64 14.04 -11.11
CA GLY A 41 8.96 12.65 -10.76
C GLY A 41 9.45 12.54 -9.32
N ARG A 42 10.29 13.47 -8.90
CA ARG A 42 10.79 13.50 -7.52
C ARG A 42 9.65 13.68 -6.52
N SER A 43 8.70 14.54 -6.84
CA SER A 43 7.54 14.79 -5.98
C SER A 43 6.67 13.53 -5.84
N LYS A 44 6.45 12.81 -6.95
CA LYS A 44 5.70 11.56 -6.94
C LYS A 44 6.39 10.50 -6.09
N VAL A 45 7.70 10.37 -6.23
CA VAL A 45 8.47 9.42 -5.43
C VAL A 45 8.38 9.77 -3.95
N ALA A 46 8.45 11.05 -3.60
CA ALA A 46 8.37 11.48 -2.21
C ALA A 46 7.01 11.10 -1.60
N SER A 47 5.93 11.29 -2.34
CA SER A 47 4.58 10.92 -1.89
C SER A 47 4.44 9.41 -1.69
N LEU A 48 4.93 8.65 -2.64
CA LEU A 48 4.87 7.18 -2.56
C LEU A 48 5.75 6.66 -1.42
N GLN A 49 6.92 7.25 -1.25
CA GLN A 49 7.84 6.88 -0.19
C GLN A 49 7.23 7.14 1.19
N LEU A 50 6.56 8.27 1.36
CA LEU A 50 5.88 8.60 2.61
C LEU A 50 4.79 7.57 2.93
N LEU A 51 4.01 7.16 1.95
CA LEU A 51 3.01 6.13 2.11
C LEU A 51 3.65 4.81 2.54
N LEU A 52 4.68 4.37 1.81
CA LEU A 52 5.34 3.11 2.09
C LEU A 52 6.02 3.12 3.46
N ASN A 53 6.56 4.25 3.88
CA ASN A 53 7.15 4.37 5.22
C ASN A 53 6.08 4.18 6.31
N ARG A 54 4.90 4.71 6.10
CA ARG A 54 3.78 4.52 7.05
C ARG A 54 3.34 3.07 7.12
N VAL A 55 3.24 2.43 5.97
CA VAL A 55 2.88 1.00 5.91
C VAL A 55 3.93 0.16 6.62
N MET A 56 5.20 0.43 6.36
CA MET A 56 6.29 -0.30 7.00
C MET A 56 6.28 -0.10 8.52
N ALA A 57 6.07 1.13 8.98
CA ALA A 57 6.02 1.42 10.42
C ALA A 57 4.91 0.61 11.11
N GLU A 58 3.73 0.49 10.48
CA GLU A 58 2.64 -0.29 11.04
C GLU A 58 2.94 -1.79 11.02
N LEU A 59 3.56 -2.29 9.97
CA LEU A 59 3.95 -3.69 9.90
C LEU A 59 4.98 -4.05 10.97
N LEU A 60 5.97 -3.18 11.19
CA LEU A 60 6.97 -3.39 12.24
C LEU A 60 6.34 -3.35 13.63
N LYS A 61 5.37 -2.47 13.82
CA LYS A 61 4.65 -2.35 15.09
C LYS A 61 3.84 -3.62 15.36
N LYS A 62 3.17 -4.16 14.35
CA LYS A 62 2.42 -5.41 14.48
C LYS A 62 3.34 -6.60 14.75
N ASP A 63 4.50 -6.62 14.11
CA ASP A 63 5.49 -7.67 14.34
C ASP A 63 5.98 -7.63 15.78
N ALA A 64 6.31 -6.46 16.29
CA ALA A 64 6.75 -6.30 17.69
C ALA A 64 5.68 -6.71 18.70
N ALA A 65 4.41 -6.54 18.35
CA ALA A 65 3.28 -6.93 19.20
C ALA A 65 2.90 -8.40 19.05
N GLY A 66 3.55 -9.14 18.16
CA GLY A 66 3.21 -10.53 17.88
C GLY A 66 1.91 -10.68 17.10
N GLU A 67 1.49 -9.63 16.41
CA GLU A 67 0.23 -9.60 15.67
C GLU A 67 0.41 -9.74 14.17
N LEU A 68 1.61 -10.03 13.71
CA LEU A 68 1.89 -10.16 12.29
C LEU A 68 1.89 -11.65 11.91
N PRO A 69 0.83 -12.14 11.26
CA PRO A 69 0.78 -13.54 10.83
C PRO A 69 1.78 -13.79 9.70
N ALA A 70 2.18 -15.04 9.55
CA ALA A 70 3.08 -15.43 8.46
C ALA A 70 2.43 -15.17 7.09
N LYS A 71 1.11 -15.30 7.02
CA LYS A 71 0.38 -15.10 5.77
C LYS A 71 -1.07 -14.75 6.04
N ILE A 72 -1.60 -13.82 5.27
CA ILE A 72 -3.03 -13.51 5.22
C ILE A 72 -3.62 -14.24 4.00
N VAL A 73 -4.72 -14.96 4.21
CA VAL A 73 -5.42 -15.60 3.10
C VAL A 73 -6.33 -14.55 2.45
N LEU A 74 -6.04 -14.22 1.22
CA LEU A 74 -6.85 -13.28 0.46
C LEU A 74 -8.09 -13.99 -0.09
N ASP A 75 -9.14 -13.20 -0.28
CA ASP A 75 -10.38 -13.67 -0.88
C ASP A 75 -10.11 -14.24 -2.28
N ALA A 76 -10.79 -15.33 -2.63
CA ALA A 76 -10.65 -15.98 -3.93
C ALA A 76 -10.90 -15.02 -5.09
N ALA A 77 -11.80 -14.04 -4.90
CA ALA A 77 -12.08 -13.04 -5.92
C ALA A 77 -10.88 -12.14 -6.22
N THR A 78 -9.93 -12.06 -5.32
CA THR A 78 -8.74 -11.26 -5.48
C THR A 78 -7.54 -12.08 -5.95
N THR A 79 -7.68 -13.38 -6.04
CA THR A 79 -6.62 -14.25 -6.50
C THR A 79 -6.61 -14.30 -8.03
N VAL A 80 -6.40 -13.17 -8.64
CA VAL A 80 -6.14 -13.13 -10.05
C VAL A 80 -4.84 -13.88 -10.28
N LYS A 81 -4.86 -14.80 -11.23
CA LYS A 81 -3.66 -15.55 -11.55
C LYS A 81 -2.52 -14.61 -11.86
N ASN A 82 -1.50 -14.64 -11.03
CA ASN A 82 -0.34 -13.79 -11.22
C ASN A 82 0.51 -14.36 -12.35
N PRO A 83 0.71 -13.61 -13.46
CA PRO A 83 1.51 -14.09 -14.58
C PRO A 83 2.98 -14.26 -14.22
N PHE A 84 3.41 -13.75 -13.10
CA PHE A 84 4.80 -13.89 -12.65
C PHE A 84 4.97 -14.99 -11.60
N ALA A 85 3.91 -15.67 -11.27
CA ALA A 85 3.97 -16.74 -10.28
C ALA A 85 4.45 -18.03 -10.91
#